data_dc6afd45fd1b396db34f0602ea92610b
#
_entry.id   dc6afd45fd1b396db34f0602ea92610b
#
_cell.length_a   1.000
_cell.length_b   1.000
_cell.length_c   1.000
_cell.angle_alpha   90.00
_cell.angle_beta   90.00
_cell.angle_gamma   90.00
#
_symmetry.space_group_name_H-M   'P 1'
#
loop_
_entity.id
_entity.type
_entity.pdbx_description
1 polymer ?
#
loop_
_entity_poly.entity_id
_entity_poly.type
_entity_poly.pdbx_seq_one_letter_code
_entity_poly.pdbx_strand_id
1 'polypeptide(L)'
;MQSTPSEMETDPIFYRLFKQQPSCFFELIGRPASEAEAYDFSSVELKQTAFRIDGLFIPKAEFPEMPLNLVEVQFYSDKKFYARLFAELFLYLHQNNPAQNWRLVVIFGRRSYEPKELAPYQALLNSPQVQRIYLDELEAVPKTSLGMRIVQLIIEKRDASAAEQARQLVVQARQNMTDDAERAEVVDLIETVVLYKFSKLSREEVQEMVGVNEFKQSKLYQDIKLEGKLEGKLEVVPQLLSQGFTVEQTAQILGLTVEQVRQGIQET
;
A
#
# COMPACT_ATOMS: atom_id res chain seq x y z
N MET A 1 25.62 -6.73 3.82
CA MET A 1 24.60 -7.73 3.51
C MET A 1 23.50 -6.98 2.77
N GLN A 2 23.43 -7.14 1.46
CA GLN A 2 22.39 -6.52 0.65
C GLN A 2 21.09 -7.28 0.97
N SER A 3 20.07 -6.58 1.44
CA SER A 3 18.70 -7.09 1.58
C SER A 3 18.22 -7.54 0.19
N THR A 4 17.71 -8.74 0.11
CA THR A 4 17.08 -9.25 -1.11
C THR A 4 15.86 -8.37 -1.45
N PRO A 5 15.64 -8.00 -2.73
CA PRO A 5 14.56 -7.08 -3.13
C PRO A 5 13.15 -7.50 -2.74
N SER A 6 12.95 -8.75 -2.31
CA SER A 6 11.63 -9.31 -1.99
C SER A 6 11.10 -8.99 -0.58
N GLU A 7 11.89 -8.36 0.31
CA GLU A 7 11.50 -8.17 1.71
C GLU A 7 10.91 -6.78 2.03
N MET A 8 11.04 -5.81 1.13
CA MET A 8 10.64 -4.41 1.40
C MET A 8 9.33 -3.94 0.75
N GLU A 9 8.69 -4.74 -0.11
CA GLU A 9 7.63 -4.22 -1.00
C GLU A 9 6.19 -4.59 -0.63
N THR A 10 5.96 -5.42 0.40
CA THR A 10 4.61 -5.89 0.75
C THR A 10 3.83 -4.90 1.62
N ASP A 11 4.52 -4.13 2.48
CA ASP A 11 3.88 -3.12 3.33
C ASP A 11 3.20 -2.04 2.48
N PRO A 12 3.81 -1.51 1.39
CA PRO A 12 3.14 -0.61 0.45
C PRO A 12 1.93 -1.22 -0.25
N ILE A 13 1.96 -2.52 -0.57
CA ILE A 13 0.82 -3.21 -1.21
C ILE A 13 -0.39 -3.22 -0.28
N PHE A 14 -0.22 -3.58 1.00
CA PHE A 14 -1.31 -3.60 1.97
C PHE A 14 -1.80 -2.20 2.32
N TYR A 15 -0.91 -1.20 2.40
CA TYR A 15 -1.32 0.19 2.55
C TYR A 15 -2.23 0.62 1.39
N ARG A 16 -1.84 0.33 0.14
CA ARG A 16 -2.66 0.63 -1.05
C ARG A 16 -3.96 -0.14 -1.04
N LEU A 17 -3.92 -1.44 -0.68
CA LEU A 17 -5.11 -2.29 -0.60
C LEU A 17 -6.13 -1.70 0.39
N PHE A 18 -5.71 -1.37 1.60
CA PHE A 18 -6.63 -0.82 2.61
C PHE A 18 -7.11 0.60 2.29
N LYS A 19 -6.30 1.38 1.58
CA LYS A 19 -6.71 2.70 1.08
C LYS A 19 -7.80 2.59 0.01
N GLN A 20 -7.65 1.67 -0.94
CA GLN A 20 -8.57 1.49 -2.07
C GLN A 20 -9.77 0.60 -1.72
N GLN A 21 -9.59 -0.36 -0.83
CA GLN A 21 -10.60 -1.34 -0.42
C GLN A 21 -10.62 -1.48 1.12
N PRO A 22 -11.02 -0.42 1.86
CA PRO A 22 -10.95 -0.43 3.32
C PRO A 22 -11.82 -1.52 3.97
N SER A 23 -12.91 -1.93 3.33
CA SER A 23 -13.77 -3.05 3.76
C SER A 23 -13.00 -4.36 3.94
N CYS A 24 -11.99 -4.59 3.10
CA CYS A 24 -11.14 -5.78 3.16
C CYS A 24 -10.45 -5.94 4.53
N PHE A 25 -10.01 -4.84 5.16
CA PHE A 25 -9.45 -4.90 6.50
C PHE A 25 -10.46 -5.44 7.52
N PHE A 26 -11.71 -4.93 7.49
CA PHE A 26 -12.73 -5.38 8.44
C PHE A 26 -13.12 -6.84 8.22
N GLU A 27 -13.20 -7.28 6.97
CA GLU A 27 -13.43 -8.70 6.66
C GLU A 27 -12.29 -9.59 7.17
N LEU A 28 -11.03 -9.17 7.03
CA LEU A 28 -9.86 -9.90 7.54
C LEU A 28 -9.90 -10.09 9.06
N ILE A 29 -10.36 -9.10 9.80
CA ILE A 29 -10.48 -9.20 11.27
C ILE A 29 -11.80 -9.84 11.73
N GLY A 30 -12.59 -10.38 10.79
CA GLY A 30 -13.87 -11.03 11.09
C GLY A 30 -15.00 -10.05 11.46
N ARG A 31 -14.95 -8.81 10.94
CA ARG A 31 -15.97 -7.77 11.16
C ARG A 31 -16.75 -7.52 9.87
N PRO A 32 -17.97 -6.97 9.96
CA PRO A 32 -18.73 -6.59 8.78
C PRO A 32 -17.99 -5.59 7.89
N ALA A 33 -18.00 -5.81 6.58
CA ALA A 33 -17.39 -4.91 5.59
C ALA A 33 -17.92 -3.47 5.69
N SER A 34 -19.18 -3.29 6.07
CA SER A 34 -19.84 -2.00 6.25
C SER A 34 -19.25 -1.14 7.38
N GLU A 35 -18.49 -1.73 8.30
CA GLU A 35 -17.79 -0.94 9.32
C GLU A 35 -16.79 0.04 8.71
N ALA A 36 -16.26 -0.24 7.53
CA ALA A 36 -15.34 0.66 6.82
C ALA A 36 -15.91 2.07 6.62
N GLU A 37 -17.23 2.20 6.48
CA GLU A 37 -17.89 3.49 6.27
C GLU A 37 -17.72 4.45 7.47
N ALA A 38 -17.47 3.90 8.66
CA ALA A 38 -17.28 4.66 9.89
C ALA A 38 -15.85 5.21 10.07
N TYR A 39 -14.92 4.90 9.16
CA TYR A 39 -13.51 5.20 9.33
C TYR A 39 -12.91 5.98 8.16
N ASP A 40 -11.86 6.75 8.48
CA ASP A 40 -10.88 7.25 7.52
C ASP A 40 -9.58 6.47 7.69
N PHE A 41 -8.95 6.08 6.57
CA PHE A 41 -7.68 5.35 6.57
C PHE A 41 -6.52 6.26 6.21
N SER A 42 -5.45 6.20 7.00
CA SER A 42 -4.23 6.97 6.76
C SER A 42 -2.98 6.22 7.23
N SER A 43 -1.80 6.68 6.79
CA SER A 43 -0.51 6.35 7.40
C SER A 43 -0.04 7.52 8.24
N VAL A 44 0.56 7.27 9.39
CA VAL A 44 1.00 8.34 10.31
C VAL A 44 2.49 8.21 10.59
N GLU A 45 3.23 9.26 10.29
CA GLU A 45 4.63 9.41 10.67
C GLU A 45 4.72 9.98 12.08
N LEU A 46 5.44 9.29 12.98
CA LEU A 46 5.61 9.73 14.35
C LEU A 46 6.76 10.74 14.45
N LYS A 47 6.44 11.96 14.87
CA LYS A 47 7.44 13.04 15.04
C LYS A 47 8.48 12.63 16.08
N GLN A 48 9.76 12.85 15.79
CA GLN A 48 10.95 12.65 16.65
C GLN A 48 11.57 11.25 16.65
N THR A 49 11.01 10.26 15.95
CA THR A 49 11.59 8.92 15.80
C THR A 49 11.43 8.48 14.35
N ALA A 50 12.29 7.57 13.88
CA ALA A 50 12.13 6.93 12.56
C ALA A 50 10.98 5.88 12.57
N PHE A 51 9.98 6.05 13.44
CA PHE A 51 8.85 5.15 13.58
C PHE A 51 7.69 5.63 12.70
N ARG A 52 7.08 4.67 12.02
CA ARG A 52 5.94 4.89 11.15
C ARG A 52 4.93 3.77 11.35
N ILE A 53 3.69 4.13 11.59
CA ILE A 53 2.56 3.18 11.60
C ILE A 53 2.15 2.92 10.16
N ASP A 54 2.13 1.66 9.73
CA ASP A 54 1.80 1.28 8.35
C ASP A 54 0.38 1.66 7.97
N GLY A 55 -0.58 1.46 8.87
CA GLY A 55 -1.96 1.84 8.64
C GLY A 55 -2.71 2.21 9.91
N LEU A 56 -3.56 3.22 9.80
CA LEU A 56 -4.40 3.70 10.87
C LEU A 56 -5.80 3.99 10.35
N PHE A 57 -6.80 3.30 10.91
CA PHE A 57 -8.20 3.61 10.72
C PHE A 57 -8.67 4.48 11.88
N ILE A 58 -9.01 5.72 11.58
CA ILE A 58 -9.50 6.71 12.55
C ILE A 58 -11.02 6.80 12.41
N PRO A 59 -11.79 6.60 13.50
CA PRO A 59 -13.24 6.78 13.46
C PRO A 59 -13.60 8.21 13.04
N LYS A 60 -14.58 8.33 12.17
CA LYS A 60 -15.17 9.62 11.82
C LYS A 60 -15.90 10.21 13.04
N ALA A 61 -16.08 11.52 13.05
CA ALA A 61 -16.66 12.26 14.18
C ALA A 61 -18.09 11.78 14.54
N GLU A 62 -18.80 11.20 13.58
CA GLU A 62 -20.15 10.66 13.75
C GLU A 62 -20.17 9.31 14.50
N PHE A 63 -18.99 8.68 14.69
CA PHE A 63 -18.84 7.35 15.32
C PHE A 63 -17.83 7.37 16.47
N PRO A 64 -18.03 8.22 17.51
CA PRO A 64 -17.03 8.46 18.55
C PRO A 64 -16.75 7.25 19.46
N GLU A 65 -17.69 6.27 19.51
CA GLU A 65 -17.55 5.04 20.28
C GLU A 65 -16.71 3.95 19.60
N MET A 66 -16.44 4.11 18.31
CA MET A 66 -15.64 3.15 17.57
C MET A 66 -14.15 3.24 17.98
N PRO A 67 -13.44 2.11 18.07
CA PRO A 67 -12.01 2.11 18.41
C PRO A 67 -11.16 2.57 17.22
N LEU A 68 -10.03 3.20 17.51
CA LEU A 68 -8.94 3.33 16.56
C LEU A 68 -8.43 1.93 16.18
N ASN A 69 -8.18 1.65 14.90
CA ASN A 69 -7.50 0.42 14.51
C ASN A 69 -6.13 0.76 13.94
N LEU A 70 -5.08 0.34 14.65
CA LEU A 70 -3.70 0.41 14.19
C LEU A 70 -3.38 -0.92 13.48
N VAL A 71 -2.79 -0.85 12.31
CA VAL A 71 -2.47 -2.01 11.48
C VAL A 71 -0.99 -2.04 11.19
N GLU A 72 -0.39 -3.18 11.41
CA GLU A 72 1.00 -3.46 11.04
C GLU A 72 1.07 -4.73 10.19
N VAL A 73 1.83 -4.71 9.11
CA VAL A 73 1.96 -5.82 8.16
C VAL A 73 3.40 -6.31 8.15
N GLN A 74 3.58 -7.62 8.37
CA GLN A 74 4.91 -8.21 8.55
C GLN A 74 5.13 -9.41 7.60
N PHE A 75 6.00 -9.24 6.61
CA PHE A 75 6.32 -10.28 5.61
C PHE A 75 7.74 -10.84 5.72
N TYR A 76 8.45 -10.52 6.77
CA TYR A 76 9.79 -11.04 7.08
C TYR A 76 9.95 -11.26 8.58
N SER A 77 10.97 -12.02 8.99
CA SER A 77 11.25 -12.27 10.39
C SER A 77 12.07 -11.13 10.98
N ASP A 78 11.53 -10.46 12.00
CA ASP A 78 12.22 -9.41 12.77
C ASP A 78 12.13 -9.74 14.26
N LYS A 79 13.28 -10.04 14.90
CA LYS A 79 13.35 -10.37 16.33
C LYS A 79 12.91 -9.21 17.23
N LYS A 80 13.02 -7.98 16.76
CA LYS A 80 12.67 -6.75 17.50
C LYS A 80 11.26 -6.25 17.18
N PHE A 81 10.51 -6.99 16.38
CA PHE A 81 9.20 -6.58 15.88
C PHE A 81 8.28 -6.08 16.98
N TYR A 82 8.01 -6.87 18.01
CA TYR A 82 7.09 -6.46 19.07
C TYR A 82 7.60 -5.32 19.95
N ALA A 83 8.93 -5.20 20.12
CA ALA A 83 9.51 -4.05 20.81
C ALA A 83 9.23 -2.73 20.05
N ARG A 84 9.41 -2.76 18.74
CA ARG A 84 9.13 -1.63 17.85
C ARG A 84 7.62 -1.33 17.82
N LEU A 85 6.82 -2.34 17.53
CA LEU A 85 5.36 -2.23 17.39
C LEU A 85 4.69 -1.61 18.62
N PHE A 86 5.01 -2.10 19.83
CA PHE A 86 4.41 -1.54 21.04
C PHE A 86 4.98 -0.15 21.40
N ALA A 87 6.24 0.13 21.04
CA ALA A 87 6.79 1.47 21.16
C ALA A 87 6.05 2.48 20.28
N GLU A 88 5.77 2.11 19.02
CA GLU A 88 5.00 2.90 18.06
C GLU A 88 3.56 3.14 18.54
N LEU A 89 2.88 2.08 18.99
CA LEU A 89 1.53 2.17 19.54
C LEU A 89 1.47 3.15 20.70
N PHE A 90 2.31 2.97 21.72
CA PHE A 90 2.25 3.81 22.92
C PHE A 90 2.74 5.23 22.66
N LEU A 91 3.68 5.42 21.74
CA LEU A 91 4.10 6.74 21.31
C LEU A 91 2.97 7.48 20.58
N TYR A 92 2.25 6.80 19.69
CA TYR A 92 1.08 7.36 19.03
C TYR A 92 0.01 7.79 20.05
N LEU A 93 -0.33 6.90 21.00
CA LEU A 93 -1.32 7.20 22.04
C LEU A 93 -0.88 8.38 22.91
N HIS A 94 0.41 8.46 23.25
CA HIS A 94 0.97 9.58 24.03
C HIS A 94 0.90 10.91 23.27
N GLN A 95 1.27 10.90 21.99
CA GLN A 95 1.33 12.13 21.18
C GLN A 95 -0.05 12.68 20.83
N ASN A 96 -1.03 11.80 20.58
CA ASN A 96 -2.35 12.18 20.07
C ASN A 96 -3.42 12.18 21.16
N ASN A 97 -3.18 11.52 22.32
CA ASN A 97 -4.10 11.40 23.46
C ASN A 97 -5.57 11.15 23.02
N PRO A 98 -5.85 10.14 22.19
CA PRO A 98 -7.18 9.91 21.66
C PRO A 98 -8.16 9.56 22.79
N ALA A 99 -9.40 10.03 22.66
CA ALA A 99 -10.48 9.67 23.60
C ALA A 99 -11.03 8.26 23.35
N GLN A 100 -10.87 7.76 22.13
CA GLN A 100 -11.36 6.45 21.70
C GLN A 100 -10.48 5.33 22.26
N ASN A 101 -11.09 4.17 22.42
CA ASN A 101 -10.34 2.93 22.62
C ASN A 101 -9.51 2.57 21.37
N TRP A 102 -8.56 1.66 21.48
CA TRP A 102 -7.71 1.25 20.38
C TRP A 102 -7.76 -0.27 20.16
N ARG A 103 -7.51 -0.70 18.93
CA ARG A 103 -7.25 -2.07 18.54
C ARG A 103 -5.96 -2.10 17.71
N LEU A 104 -5.11 -3.06 18.00
CA LEU A 104 -3.89 -3.33 17.25
C LEU A 104 -4.07 -4.63 16.46
N VAL A 105 -3.92 -4.54 15.16
CA VAL A 105 -4.01 -5.70 14.25
C VAL A 105 -2.66 -5.93 13.60
N VAL A 106 -2.12 -7.12 13.77
CA VAL A 106 -0.87 -7.55 13.12
C VAL A 106 -1.19 -8.60 12.08
N ILE A 107 -0.80 -8.34 10.84
CA ILE A 107 -0.98 -9.25 9.71
C ILE A 107 0.38 -9.82 9.33
N PHE A 108 0.59 -11.08 9.66
CA PHE A 108 1.78 -11.82 9.24
C PHE A 108 1.51 -12.53 7.91
N GLY A 109 2.43 -12.39 6.96
CA GLY A 109 2.37 -13.17 5.71
C GLY A 109 2.47 -14.67 5.96
N ARG A 110 3.22 -15.07 7.00
CA ARG A 110 3.34 -16.46 7.50
C ARG A 110 3.51 -16.47 9.00
N ARG A 111 2.98 -17.50 9.67
CA ARG A 111 3.20 -17.70 11.12
C ARG A 111 4.68 -17.77 11.50
N SER A 112 5.53 -18.29 10.61
CA SER A 112 6.98 -18.38 10.86
C SER A 112 7.69 -17.01 10.92
N TYR A 113 7.06 -15.94 10.51
CA TYR A 113 7.60 -14.56 10.61
C TYR A 113 7.40 -13.96 12.00
N GLU A 114 6.46 -14.48 12.77
CA GLU A 114 6.28 -14.04 14.16
C GLU A 114 7.50 -14.41 15.02
N PRO A 115 8.01 -13.48 15.84
CA PRO A 115 9.07 -13.76 16.79
C PRO A 115 8.67 -14.88 17.75
N LYS A 116 9.61 -15.75 18.13
CA LYS A 116 9.36 -16.85 19.08
C LYS A 116 9.38 -16.39 20.54
N GLU A 117 10.11 -15.31 20.83
CA GLU A 117 10.33 -14.79 22.19
C GLU A 117 9.25 -13.77 22.52
N LEU A 118 8.10 -14.28 22.99
CA LEU A 118 6.90 -13.47 23.27
C LEU A 118 6.75 -13.07 24.74
N ALA A 119 7.53 -13.65 25.65
CA ALA A 119 7.36 -13.48 27.09
C ALA A 119 7.26 -12.02 27.57
N PRO A 120 8.09 -11.07 27.11
CA PRO A 120 7.99 -9.66 27.53
C PRO A 120 6.68 -8.98 27.10
N TYR A 121 6.02 -9.48 26.07
CA TYR A 121 4.83 -8.88 25.45
C TYR A 121 3.55 -9.69 25.69
N GLN A 122 3.65 -10.82 26.41
CA GLN A 122 2.56 -11.79 26.57
C GLN A 122 1.26 -11.17 27.10
N ALA A 123 1.37 -10.23 28.04
CA ALA A 123 0.19 -9.56 28.61
C ALA A 123 -0.55 -8.72 27.55
N LEU A 124 0.18 -8.02 26.68
CA LEU A 124 -0.38 -7.22 25.59
C LEU A 124 -0.92 -8.15 24.48
N LEU A 125 -0.18 -9.17 24.11
CA LEU A 125 -0.58 -10.14 23.08
C LEU A 125 -1.81 -10.97 23.45
N ASN A 126 -2.09 -11.15 24.75
CA ASN A 126 -3.30 -11.81 25.25
C ASN A 126 -4.47 -10.83 25.49
N SER A 127 -4.24 -9.53 25.29
CA SER A 127 -5.31 -8.54 25.36
C SER A 127 -6.30 -8.72 24.21
N PRO A 128 -7.62 -8.54 24.45
CA PRO A 128 -8.61 -8.53 23.38
C PRO A 128 -8.44 -7.36 22.39
N GLN A 129 -7.59 -6.39 22.73
CA GLN A 129 -7.25 -5.26 21.86
C GLN A 129 -6.19 -5.62 20.83
N VAL A 130 -5.48 -6.77 20.96
CA VAL A 130 -4.42 -7.18 20.03
C VAL A 130 -4.88 -8.42 19.27
N GLN A 131 -5.00 -8.29 17.96
CA GLN A 131 -5.35 -9.37 17.06
C GLN A 131 -4.17 -9.70 16.14
N ARG A 132 -3.86 -10.98 15.98
CA ARG A 132 -2.84 -11.48 15.06
C ARG A 132 -3.50 -12.33 13.99
N ILE A 133 -3.20 -12.04 12.74
CA ILE A 133 -3.72 -12.75 11.57
C ILE A 133 -2.53 -13.34 10.83
N TYR A 134 -2.61 -14.61 10.47
CA TYR A 134 -1.59 -15.31 9.70
C TYR A 134 -2.18 -15.68 8.36
N LEU A 135 -1.70 -15.02 7.29
CA LEU A 135 -2.28 -15.19 5.97
C LEU A 135 -2.12 -16.61 5.41
N ASP A 136 -1.04 -17.30 5.81
CA ASP A 136 -0.79 -18.69 5.38
C ASP A 136 -1.67 -19.73 6.09
N GLU A 137 -2.43 -19.33 7.11
CA GLU A 137 -3.37 -20.18 7.87
C GLU A 137 -4.84 -19.87 7.57
N LEU A 138 -5.12 -18.89 6.69
CA LEU A 138 -6.49 -18.63 6.27
C LEU A 138 -7.01 -19.78 5.42
N GLU A 139 -7.86 -20.65 6.01
CA GLU A 139 -8.36 -21.89 5.37
C GLU A 139 -9.25 -21.62 4.15
N ALA A 140 -10.00 -20.55 4.16
CA ALA A 140 -10.75 -20.07 3.01
C ALA A 140 -10.98 -18.57 3.17
N VAL A 141 -10.35 -17.77 2.35
CA VAL A 141 -10.72 -16.36 2.24
C VAL A 141 -12.12 -16.31 1.62
N PRO A 142 -13.15 -15.81 2.32
CA PRO A 142 -14.46 -15.66 1.71
C PRO A 142 -14.30 -14.85 0.41
N LYS A 143 -14.73 -15.39 -0.73
CA LYS A 143 -14.64 -14.70 -2.04
C LYS A 143 -15.70 -13.59 -2.15
N THR A 144 -15.93 -12.87 -1.07
CA THR A 144 -17.08 -11.97 -0.92
C THR A 144 -16.79 -10.59 -1.51
N SER A 145 -15.61 -10.06 -1.30
CA SER A 145 -15.23 -8.75 -1.83
C SER A 145 -14.05 -8.82 -2.79
N LEU A 146 -13.89 -7.77 -3.61
CA LEU A 146 -12.75 -7.61 -4.50
C LEU A 146 -11.44 -7.54 -3.69
N GLY A 147 -11.45 -6.81 -2.56
CA GLY A 147 -10.30 -6.70 -1.66
C GLY A 147 -9.85 -8.05 -1.09
N MET A 148 -10.78 -8.88 -0.60
CA MET A 148 -10.45 -10.22 -0.09
C MET A 148 -9.92 -11.15 -1.17
N ARG A 149 -10.38 -11.02 -2.41
CA ARG A 149 -9.83 -11.76 -3.56
C ARG A 149 -8.41 -11.30 -3.93
N ILE A 150 -8.10 -10.01 -3.75
CA ILE A 150 -6.72 -9.50 -3.90
C ILE A 150 -5.83 -10.08 -2.78
N VAL A 151 -6.30 -10.16 -1.53
CA VAL A 151 -5.58 -10.86 -0.45
C VAL A 151 -5.32 -12.33 -0.83
N GLN A 152 -6.34 -13.02 -1.38
CA GLN A 152 -6.17 -14.38 -1.85
C GLN A 152 -5.10 -14.49 -2.95
N LEU A 153 -5.06 -13.54 -3.89
CA LEU A 153 -4.00 -13.47 -4.90
C LEU A 153 -2.62 -13.29 -4.24
N ILE A 154 -2.49 -12.43 -3.22
CA ILE A 154 -1.23 -12.21 -2.50
C ILE A 154 -0.71 -13.51 -1.89
N ILE A 155 -1.56 -14.34 -1.29
CA ILE A 155 -1.18 -15.58 -0.58
C ILE A 155 -1.12 -16.82 -1.49
N GLU A 156 -1.65 -16.78 -2.71
CA GLU A 156 -1.63 -17.93 -3.65
C GLU A 156 -0.17 -18.35 -3.92
N LYS A 157 0.12 -19.63 -3.78
CA LYS A 157 1.49 -20.17 -3.92
C LYS A 157 1.79 -20.72 -5.31
N ARG A 158 0.75 -20.99 -6.11
CA ARG A 158 0.89 -21.59 -7.44
C ARG A 158 0.83 -20.52 -8.52
N ASP A 159 1.89 -20.40 -9.30
CA ASP A 159 2.04 -19.34 -10.31
C ASP A 159 0.90 -19.37 -11.36
N ALA A 160 0.55 -20.54 -11.90
CA ALA A 160 -0.53 -20.63 -12.87
C ALA A 160 -1.89 -20.21 -12.29
N SER A 161 -2.16 -20.56 -11.02
CA SER A 161 -3.38 -20.15 -10.32
C SER A 161 -3.39 -18.63 -10.04
N ALA A 162 -2.25 -18.07 -9.66
CA ALA A 162 -2.13 -16.63 -9.42
C ALA A 162 -2.37 -15.81 -10.69
N ALA A 163 -1.82 -16.23 -11.82
CA ALA A 163 -2.03 -15.58 -13.11
C ALA A 163 -3.52 -15.58 -13.52
N GLU A 164 -4.19 -16.72 -13.38
CA GLU A 164 -5.62 -16.83 -13.68
C GLU A 164 -6.50 -16.02 -12.73
N GLN A 165 -6.19 -16.04 -11.42
CA GLN A 165 -6.89 -15.20 -10.44
C GLN A 165 -6.72 -13.71 -10.75
N ALA A 166 -5.53 -13.26 -11.12
CA ALA A 166 -5.27 -11.88 -11.49
C ALA A 166 -6.11 -11.44 -12.70
N ARG A 167 -6.18 -12.26 -13.77
CA ARG A 167 -7.05 -11.99 -14.93
C ARG A 167 -8.51 -11.82 -14.52
N GLN A 168 -9.01 -12.75 -13.71
CA GLN A 168 -10.40 -12.71 -13.23
C GLN A 168 -10.68 -11.46 -12.39
N LEU A 169 -9.73 -11.02 -11.57
CA LEU A 169 -9.84 -9.81 -10.77
C LEU A 169 -9.88 -8.55 -11.64
N VAL A 170 -9.04 -8.46 -12.67
CA VAL A 170 -9.07 -7.35 -13.63
C VAL A 170 -10.41 -7.30 -14.36
N VAL A 171 -10.92 -8.44 -14.85
CA VAL A 171 -12.23 -8.50 -15.48
C VAL A 171 -13.34 -8.07 -14.53
N GLN A 172 -13.31 -8.53 -13.28
CA GLN A 172 -14.30 -8.16 -12.27
C GLN A 172 -14.25 -6.65 -11.93
N ALA A 173 -13.05 -6.07 -11.77
CA ALA A 173 -12.91 -4.64 -11.54
C ALA A 173 -13.52 -3.83 -12.69
N ARG A 174 -13.28 -4.25 -13.93
CA ARG A 174 -13.84 -3.61 -15.13
C ARG A 174 -15.36 -3.71 -15.22
N GLN A 175 -15.95 -4.82 -14.79
CA GLN A 175 -17.40 -5.05 -14.88
C GLN A 175 -18.19 -4.38 -13.75
N ASN A 176 -17.64 -4.32 -12.55
CA ASN A 176 -18.37 -3.94 -11.35
C ASN A 176 -18.07 -2.52 -10.86
N MET A 177 -16.96 -1.91 -11.31
CA MET A 177 -16.61 -0.55 -10.91
C MET A 177 -17.01 0.44 -11.98
N THR A 178 -17.81 1.42 -11.59
CA THR A 178 -18.34 2.46 -12.49
C THR A 178 -17.42 3.68 -12.59
N ASP A 179 -16.66 3.97 -11.54
CA ASP A 179 -15.68 5.05 -11.54
C ASP A 179 -14.40 4.60 -12.23
N ASP A 180 -14.00 5.35 -13.27
CA ASP A 180 -12.84 5.03 -14.10
C ASP A 180 -11.52 5.19 -13.35
N ALA A 181 -11.43 6.18 -12.44
CA ALA A 181 -10.23 6.44 -11.66
C ALA A 181 -10.01 5.35 -10.60
N GLU A 182 -11.05 5.03 -9.81
CA GLU A 182 -11.00 3.94 -8.83
C GLU A 182 -10.69 2.59 -9.49
N ARG A 183 -11.30 2.32 -10.64
CA ARG A 183 -11.04 1.11 -11.41
C ARG A 183 -9.57 1.02 -11.86
N ALA A 184 -9.01 2.12 -12.35
CA ALA A 184 -7.61 2.15 -12.77
C ALA A 184 -6.66 1.91 -11.59
N GLU A 185 -6.92 2.50 -10.42
CA GLU A 185 -6.13 2.30 -9.20
C GLU A 185 -6.16 0.83 -8.74
N VAL A 186 -7.33 0.18 -8.78
CA VAL A 186 -7.46 -1.23 -8.40
C VAL A 186 -6.75 -2.15 -9.40
N VAL A 187 -6.84 -1.87 -10.70
CA VAL A 187 -6.11 -2.63 -11.73
C VAL A 187 -4.60 -2.49 -11.53
N ASP A 188 -4.08 -1.29 -11.30
CA ASP A 188 -2.66 -1.05 -11.01
C ASP A 188 -2.21 -1.73 -9.70
N LEU A 189 -3.06 -1.81 -8.69
CA LEU A 189 -2.78 -2.60 -7.48
C LEU A 189 -2.65 -4.10 -7.81
N ILE A 190 -3.55 -4.66 -8.62
CA ILE A 190 -3.49 -6.06 -9.06
C ILE A 190 -2.19 -6.31 -9.84
N GLU A 191 -1.82 -5.44 -10.79
CA GLU A 191 -0.55 -5.51 -11.52
C GLU A 191 0.65 -5.49 -10.55
N THR A 192 0.64 -4.61 -9.56
CA THR A 192 1.70 -4.51 -8.54
C THR A 192 1.84 -5.82 -7.77
N VAL A 193 0.74 -6.44 -7.35
CA VAL A 193 0.75 -7.74 -6.67
C VAL A 193 1.34 -8.83 -7.57
N VAL A 194 0.99 -8.85 -8.86
CA VAL A 194 1.52 -9.82 -9.84
C VAL A 194 3.01 -9.60 -10.08
N LEU A 195 3.46 -8.36 -10.26
CA LEU A 195 4.89 -8.02 -10.37
C LEU A 195 5.69 -8.48 -9.15
N TYR A 196 5.14 -8.28 -7.95
CA TYR A 196 5.76 -8.76 -6.72
C TYR A 196 5.89 -10.30 -6.70
N LYS A 197 4.84 -11.02 -7.13
CA LYS A 197 4.86 -12.50 -7.16
C LYS A 197 5.79 -13.04 -8.24
N PHE A 198 5.83 -12.42 -9.39
CA PHE A 198 6.59 -12.82 -10.57
C PHE A 198 7.77 -11.88 -10.80
N SER A 199 8.64 -11.76 -9.82
CA SER A 199 9.77 -10.80 -9.81
C SER A 199 10.74 -10.91 -11.00
N LYS A 200 10.62 -11.95 -11.84
CA LYS A 200 11.39 -12.14 -13.07
C LYS A 200 10.71 -11.58 -14.31
N LEU A 201 9.43 -11.25 -14.23
CA LEU A 201 8.68 -10.69 -15.35
C LEU A 201 8.84 -9.18 -15.38
N SER A 202 8.94 -8.63 -16.59
CA SER A 202 8.81 -7.19 -16.80
C SER A 202 7.36 -6.73 -16.59
N ARG A 203 7.17 -5.43 -16.43
CA ARG A 203 5.82 -4.85 -16.31
C ARG A 203 4.97 -5.13 -17.56
N GLU A 204 5.60 -5.10 -18.73
CA GLU A 204 4.96 -5.39 -20.02
C GLU A 204 4.45 -6.83 -20.09
N GLU A 205 5.28 -7.80 -19.66
CA GLU A 205 4.91 -9.23 -19.61
C GLU A 205 3.78 -9.49 -18.62
N VAL A 206 3.78 -8.80 -17.48
CA VAL A 206 2.66 -8.86 -16.50
C VAL A 206 1.38 -8.30 -17.11
N GLN A 207 1.44 -7.14 -17.76
CA GLN A 207 0.28 -6.53 -18.43
C GLN A 207 -0.31 -7.42 -19.53
N GLU A 208 0.54 -8.12 -20.28
CA GLU A 208 0.10 -9.11 -21.26
C GLU A 208 -0.54 -10.32 -20.56
N MET A 209 0.09 -10.82 -19.49
CA MET A 209 -0.40 -11.94 -18.69
C MET A 209 -1.80 -11.68 -18.12
N VAL A 210 -2.07 -10.49 -17.59
CA VAL A 210 -3.36 -10.15 -16.95
C VAL A 210 -4.37 -9.51 -17.91
N GLY A 211 -4.00 -9.31 -19.19
CA GLY A 211 -4.91 -8.80 -20.22
C GLY A 211 -5.16 -7.28 -20.11
N VAL A 212 -4.20 -6.49 -19.68
CA VAL A 212 -4.34 -5.04 -19.40
C VAL A 212 -3.93 -4.15 -20.59
N ASN A 213 -3.79 -4.68 -21.79
CA ASN A 213 -3.36 -3.89 -22.96
C ASN A 213 -4.22 -2.63 -23.25
N GLU A 214 -5.46 -2.58 -22.74
CA GLU A 214 -6.32 -1.39 -22.85
C GLU A 214 -5.96 -0.27 -21.86
N PHE A 215 -5.26 -0.57 -20.76
CA PHE A 215 -4.86 0.45 -19.78
C PHE A 215 -3.88 1.46 -20.40
N LYS A 216 -2.99 1.03 -21.29
CA LYS A 216 -2.08 1.95 -22.02
C LYS A 216 -2.81 2.98 -22.90
N GLN A 217 -4.08 2.73 -23.20
CA GLN A 217 -4.95 3.65 -23.94
C GLN A 217 -5.80 4.54 -23.02
N SER A 218 -5.82 4.28 -21.70
CA SER A 218 -6.57 5.10 -20.76
C SER A 218 -5.96 6.51 -20.66
N LYS A 219 -6.83 7.51 -20.53
CA LYS A 219 -6.42 8.91 -20.34
C LYS A 219 -5.52 9.05 -19.10
N LEU A 220 -5.85 8.36 -18.01
CA LEU A 220 -5.07 8.37 -16.77
C LEU A 220 -3.63 7.86 -16.97
N TYR A 221 -3.44 6.77 -17.72
CA TYR A 221 -2.08 6.29 -18.02
C TYR A 221 -1.30 7.29 -18.86
N GLN A 222 -1.96 7.93 -19.84
CA GLN A 222 -1.34 8.97 -20.66
C GLN A 222 -0.96 10.19 -19.80
N ASP A 223 -1.83 10.59 -18.88
CA ASP A 223 -1.62 11.73 -17.98
C ASP A 223 -0.46 11.44 -17.00
N ILE A 224 -0.44 10.27 -16.32
CA ILE A 224 0.66 9.85 -15.42
C ILE A 224 1.99 9.76 -16.19
N LYS A 225 1.97 9.23 -17.42
CA LYS A 225 3.16 9.12 -18.26
C LYS A 225 3.68 10.52 -18.69
N LEU A 226 2.78 11.45 -18.96
CA LEU A 226 3.12 12.84 -19.28
C LEU A 226 3.70 13.55 -18.05
N GLU A 227 3.10 13.36 -16.88
CA GLU A 227 3.54 13.93 -15.61
C GLU A 227 4.94 13.41 -15.23
N GLY A 228 5.16 12.10 -15.19
CA GLY A 228 6.48 11.53 -14.92
C GLY A 228 7.55 11.90 -15.97
N LYS A 229 7.15 12.11 -17.23
CA LYS A 229 8.06 12.62 -18.26
C LYS A 229 8.41 14.11 -18.04
N LEU A 230 7.47 14.89 -17.51
CA LEU A 230 7.69 16.28 -17.15
C LEU A 230 8.59 16.38 -15.94
N GLU A 231 8.32 15.62 -14.87
CA GLU A 231 9.16 15.54 -13.67
C GLU A 231 10.61 15.16 -14.01
N GLY A 232 10.82 14.08 -14.77
CA GLY A 232 12.16 13.66 -15.20
C GLY A 232 12.90 14.70 -16.05
N LYS A 233 12.18 15.53 -16.80
CA LYS A 233 12.79 16.66 -17.51
C LYS A 233 13.15 17.80 -16.55
N LEU A 234 12.30 18.08 -15.56
CA LEU A 234 12.53 19.12 -14.56
C LEU A 234 13.73 18.79 -13.65
N GLU A 235 13.97 17.51 -13.32
CA GLU A 235 15.15 17.07 -12.58
C GLU A 235 16.49 17.43 -13.25
N VAL A 236 16.50 17.53 -14.57
CA VAL A 236 17.71 17.87 -15.34
C VAL A 236 17.94 19.38 -15.42
N VAL A 237 16.93 20.21 -15.14
CA VAL A 237 17.01 21.68 -15.24
C VAL A 237 18.17 22.29 -14.45
N PRO A 238 18.37 21.96 -13.13
CA PRO A 238 19.48 22.52 -12.35
C PRO A 238 20.84 22.21 -12.95
N GLN A 239 21.00 21.01 -13.51
CA GLN A 239 22.26 20.59 -14.12
C GLN A 239 22.58 21.40 -15.39
N LEU A 240 21.61 21.60 -16.27
CA LEU A 240 21.82 22.41 -17.49
C LEU A 240 22.12 23.86 -17.16
N LEU A 241 21.42 24.45 -16.20
CA LEU A 241 21.70 25.83 -15.75
C LEU A 241 23.08 25.96 -15.14
N SER A 242 23.55 24.96 -14.37
CA SER A 242 24.90 24.94 -13.79
C SER A 242 26.00 24.84 -14.85
N GLN A 243 25.70 24.29 -16.02
CA GLN A 243 26.58 24.24 -17.20
C GLN A 243 26.57 25.53 -18.02
N GLY A 244 25.79 26.54 -17.61
CA GLY A 244 25.76 27.86 -18.24
C GLY A 244 24.72 28.06 -19.34
N PHE A 245 23.79 27.12 -19.53
CA PHE A 245 22.65 27.28 -20.41
C PHE A 245 21.64 28.30 -19.84
N THR A 246 21.06 29.14 -20.68
CA THR A 246 19.97 30.05 -20.25
C THR A 246 18.68 29.28 -20.04
N VAL A 247 17.70 29.89 -19.34
CA VAL A 247 16.35 29.32 -19.14
C VAL A 247 15.68 29.02 -20.50
N GLU A 248 15.84 29.88 -21.47
CA GLU A 248 15.29 29.73 -22.82
C GLU A 248 15.95 28.58 -23.59
N GLN A 249 17.28 28.46 -23.48
CA GLN A 249 18.02 27.35 -24.09
C GLN A 249 17.66 26.01 -23.41
N THR A 250 17.54 25.97 -22.07
CA THR A 250 17.12 24.79 -21.30
C THR A 250 15.71 24.38 -21.72
N ALA A 251 14.77 25.32 -21.83
CA ALA A 251 13.42 25.05 -22.28
C ALA A 251 13.41 24.43 -23.70
N GLN A 252 14.20 24.97 -24.62
CA GLN A 252 14.32 24.44 -25.97
C GLN A 252 14.93 23.01 -25.99
N ILE A 253 16.00 22.74 -25.23
CA ILE A 253 16.67 21.45 -25.15
C ILE A 253 15.71 20.38 -24.61
N LEU A 254 14.98 20.71 -23.55
CA LEU A 254 14.09 19.77 -22.87
C LEU A 254 12.69 19.68 -23.52
N GLY A 255 12.38 20.58 -24.48
CA GLY A 255 11.04 20.72 -25.07
C GLY A 255 10.00 21.05 -24.01
N LEU A 256 10.32 22.01 -23.14
CA LEU A 256 9.47 22.57 -22.09
C LEU A 256 9.13 24.03 -22.43
N THR A 257 8.12 24.58 -21.76
CA THR A 257 7.89 26.04 -21.78
C THR A 257 8.87 26.73 -20.82
N VAL A 258 9.16 28.01 -21.09
CA VAL A 258 10.00 28.84 -20.19
C VAL A 258 9.39 28.92 -18.78
N GLU A 259 8.05 28.94 -18.68
CA GLU A 259 7.31 28.91 -17.41
C GLU A 259 7.56 27.61 -16.62
N GLN A 260 7.48 26.45 -17.28
CA GLN A 260 7.76 25.15 -16.65
C GLN A 260 9.20 25.06 -16.12
N VAL A 261 10.18 25.58 -16.87
CA VAL A 261 11.58 25.61 -16.40
C VAL A 261 11.73 26.53 -15.19
N ARG A 262 11.06 27.69 -15.16
CA ARG A 262 11.08 28.61 -14.01
C ARG A 262 10.42 28.00 -12.75
N GLN A 263 9.33 27.29 -12.91
CA GLN A 263 8.69 26.56 -11.79
C GLN A 263 9.62 25.49 -11.23
N GLY A 264 10.27 24.67 -12.05
CA GLY A 264 11.22 23.68 -11.60
C GLY A 264 12.46 24.24 -10.89
N ILE A 265 12.78 25.54 -11.05
CA ILE A 265 13.84 26.22 -10.30
C ILE A 265 13.36 26.61 -8.88
N GLN A 266 12.06 26.87 -8.69
CA GLN A 266 11.51 27.31 -7.39
C GLN A 266 11.21 26.14 -6.43
N GLU A 267 11.07 24.93 -6.93
CA GLU A 267 10.76 23.72 -6.16
C GLU A 267 12.02 22.92 -5.74
N THR A 268 13.20 23.36 -6.19
CA THR A 268 14.51 22.78 -5.82
C THR A 268 15.24 23.66 -4.83
#